data_8d5efb8ec21825dcc4a7c22fbfe153fb
#
_entry.id   8d5efb8ec21825dcc4a7c22fbfe153fb
#
_cell.length_a   1.000
_cell.length_b   1.000
_cell.length_c   1.000
_cell.angle_alpha   90.00
_cell.angle_beta   90.00
_cell.angle_gamma   90.00
#
_symmetry.space_group_name_H-M   'P 1'
#
loop_
_entity.id
_entity.type
_entity.pdbx_description
1 polymer ?
#
loop_
_entity_poly.entity_id
_entity_poly.type
_entity_poly.pdbx_seq_one_letter_code
_entity_poly.pdbx_strand_id
1 'polypeptide(L)'
;MYQGLELWPETMQPQQLFILLHGLGAQAADMVPLADRLKHEFPQAAFFLPDATYPFDGGGNGRQWYSNSGINDENRAARVAAAIPALFALVSYAQKRFNVLQTDTALAGFSQGAIMALQFSVQYDGQVGRVLAFAGRFAALPDKAPELTTLHLLHGADDSVIPAEHALAAYERMRQLGGDATLDVEPGVGHEIHPLLCDRAIHRLKSSIPLRSWKRALDGAA
;
A
#
# COMPACT_ATOMS: atom_id res chain seq x y z
N MET A 1 7.13 -8.57 19.33
CA MET A 1 7.11 -9.28 18.02
C MET A 1 5.76 -8.98 17.40
N TYR A 2 5.71 -8.54 16.15
CA TYR A 2 4.43 -8.31 15.46
C TYR A 2 3.78 -9.64 15.11
N GLN A 3 2.46 -9.74 15.23
CA GLN A 3 1.68 -10.88 14.77
C GLN A 3 1.49 -10.79 13.26
N GLY A 4 1.45 -11.94 12.57
CA GLY A 4 1.28 -12.00 11.12
C GLY A 4 1.97 -13.22 10.51
N LEU A 5 1.94 -13.29 9.19
CA LEU A 5 2.53 -14.35 8.39
C LEU A 5 3.81 -13.84 7.72
N GLU A 6 4.87 -14.66 7.74
CA GLU A 6 6.12 -14.42 7.02
C GLU A 6 6.30 -15.48 5.94
N LEU A 7 6.49 -15.05 4.69
CA LEU A 7 6.83 -15.93 3.58
C LEU A 7 8.24 -15.57 3.09
N TRP A 8 9.12 -16.53 3.08
CA TRP A 8 10.50 -16.37 2.65
C TRP A 8 10.73 -16.96 1.25
N PRO A 9 11.63 -16.39 0.44
CA PRO A 9 12.08 -17.04 -0.79
C PRO A 9 12.88 -18.31 -0.45
N GLU A 10 12.98 -19.23 -1.40
CA GLU A 10 13.72 -20.49 -1.21
C GLU A 10 15.20 -20.26 -0.85
N THR A 11 15.80 -19.20 -1.39
CA THR A 11 17.19 -18.81 -1.12
C THR A 11 17.42 -18.28 0.30
N MET A 12 16.37 -17.98 1.04
CA MET A 12 16.41 -17.30 2.35
C MET A 12 17.14 -15.94 2.33
N GLN A 13 17.37 -15.37 1.15
CA GLN A 13 18.01 -14.07 0.90
C GLN A 13 17.10 -13.21 0.02
N PRO A 14 16.12 -12.51 0.63
CA PRO A 14 15.19 -11.71 -0.13
C PRO A 14 15.87 -10.55 -0.85
N GLN A 15 15.49 -10.33 -2.12
CA GLN A 15 15.90 -9.15 -2.88
C GLN A 15 14.89 -8.02 -2.75
N GLN A 16 13.62 -8.35 -2.47
CA GLN A 16 12.53 -7.41 -2.26
C GLN A 16 11.69 -7.84 -1.06
N LEU A 17 10.98 -6.89 -0.48
CA LEU A 17 10.02 -7.12 0.58
C LEU A 17 8.66 -6.53 0.21
N PHE A 18 7.62 -7.36 0.26
CA PHE A 18 6.23 -6.92 0.20
C PHE A 18 5.61 -6.97 1.59
N ILE A 19 5.11 -5.83 2.08
CA ILE A 19 4.32 -5.75 3.31
C ILE A 19 2.87 -5.57 2.90
N LEU A 20 1.99 -6.52 3.26
CA LEU A 20 0.61 -6.57 2.77
C LEU A 20 -0.38 -6.26 3.92
N LEU A 21 -1.03 -5.10 3.85
CA LEU A 21 -1.95 -4.60 4.87
C LEU A 21 -3.40 -4.95 4.52
N HIS A 22 -4.05 -5.74 5.35
CA HIS A 22 -5.44 -6.17 5.15
C HIS A 22 -6.47 -5.04 5.37
N GLY A 23 -7.71 -5.26 4.94
CA GLY A 23 -8.83 -4.34 5.15
C GLY A 23 -9.40 -4.39 6.57
N LEU A 24 -10.38 -3.52 6.83
CA LEU A 24 -11.12 -3.46 8.09
C LEU A 24 -11.83 -4.79 8.39
N GLY A 25 -11.67 -5.31 9.60
CA GLY A 25 -12.31 -6.55 10.03
C GLY A 25 -11.70 -7.84 9.49
N ALA A 26 -10.67 -7.74 8.66
CA ALA A 26 -9.91 -8.85 8.11
C ALA A 26 -8.70 -9.21 8.98
N GLN A 27 -7.85 -10.13 8.51
CA GLN A 27 -6.64 -10.62 9.17
C GLN A 27 -5.51 -10.82 8.15
N ALA A 28 -4.31 -11.09 8.63
CA ALA A 28 -3.15 -11.39 7.80
C ALA A 28 -3.42 -12.49 6.76
N ALA A 29 -4.17 -13.53 7.12
CA ALA A 29 -4.50 -14.66 6.24
C ALA A 29 -5.30 -14.24 5.00
N ASP A 30 -6.10 -13.17 5.08
CA ASP A 30 -6.90 -12.69 3.95
C ASP A 30 -6.06 -12.07 2.84
N MET A 31 -4.78 -11.76 3.12
CA MET A 31 -3.82 -11.24 2.13
C MET A 31 -3.01 -12.35 1.44
N VAL A 32 -3.16 -13.61 1.82
CA VAL A 32 -2.42 -14.74 1.24
C VAL A 32 -2.68 -14.88 -0.26
N PRO A 33 -3.91 -14.75 -0.80
CA PRO A 33 -4.11 -14.85 -2.25
C PRO A 33 -3.33 -13.81 -3.06
N LEU A 34 -3.20 -12.56 -2.54
CA LEU A 34 -2.36 -11.54 -3.16
C LEU A 34 -0.88 -11.89 -3.04
N ALA A 35 -0.44 -12.38 -1.88
CA ALA A 35 0.94 -12.79 -1.67
C ALA A 35 1.36 -13.91 -2.62
N ASP A 36 0.52 -14.94 -2.79
CA ASP A 36 0.79 -16.07 -3.68
C ASP A 36 0.91 -15.62 -5.14
N ARG A 37 0.03 -14.71 -5.57
CA ARG A 37 0.10 -14.17 -6.93
C ARG A 37 1.36 -13.35 -7.16
N LEU A 38 1.74 -12.50 -6.21
CA LEU A 38 2.99 -11.72 -6.28
C LEU A 38 4.22 -12.62 -6.19
N LYS A 39 4.22 -13.65 -5.35
CA LYS A 39 5.32 -14.60 -5.18
C LYS A 39 5.64 -15.35 -6.48
N HIS A 40 4.62 -15.71 -7.26
CA HIS A 40 4.82 -16.34 -8.57
C HIS A 40 5.65 -15.45 -9.51
N GLU A 41 5.42 -14.14 -9.47
CA GLU A 41 6.07 -13.16 -10.34
C GLU A 41 7.39 -12.59 -9.78
N PHE A 42 7.54 -12.65 -8.45
CA PHE A 42 8.70 -12.18 -7.70
C PHE A 42 9.23 -13.28 -6.76
N PRO A 43 9.79 -14.38 -7.30
CA PRO A 43 10.18 -15.56 -6.51
C PRO A 43 11.32 -15.30 -5.51
N GLN A 44 12.06 -14.20 -5.68
CA GLN A 44 13.12 -13.78 -4.75
C GLN A 44 12.62 -12.79 -3.68
N ALA A 45 11.33 -12.47 -3.66
CA ALA A 45 10.77 -11.57 -2.65
C ALA A 45 10.41 -12.30 -1.37
N ALA A 46 10.52 -11.60 -0.25
CA ALA A 46 9.87 -11.96 1.00
C ALA A 46 8.51 -11.23 1.11
N PHE A 47 7.60 -11.84 1.86
CA PHE A 47 6.30 -11.26 2.15
C PHE A 47 6.06 -11.24 3.65
N PHE A 48 5.62 -10.10 4.16
CA PHE A 48 5.15 -9.95 5.51
C PHE A 48 3.69 -9.49 5.48
N LEU A 49 2.82 -10.31 6.05
CA LEU A 49 1.38 -10.06 6.15
C LEU A 49 1.06 -9.83 7.63
N PRO A 50 1.15 -8.61 8.14
CA PRO A 50 0.89 -8.34 9.56
C PRO A 50 -0.60 -8.30 9.86
N ASP A 51 -0.96 -8.73 11.07
CA ASP A 51 -2.24 -8.37 11.67
C ASP A 51 -2.22 -6.90 12.11
N ALA A 52 -3.32 -6.19 11.86
CA ALA A 52 -3.47 -4.82 12.30
C ALA A 52 -3.47 -4.71 13.83
N THR A 53 -3.10 -3.54 14.33
CA THR A 53 -2.79 -3.30 15.75
C THR A 53 -3.97 -3.57 16.69
N TYR A 54 -5.19 -3.22 16.27
CA TYR A 54 -6.36 -3.24 17.15
C TYR A 54 -7.33 -4.37 16.79
N PRO A 55 -8.07 -4.94 17.76
CA PRO A 55 -9.22 -5.77 17.46
C PRO A 55 -10.27 -4.95 16.71
N PHE A 56 -11.06 -5.63 15.87
CA PHE A 56 -12.13 -4.97 15.12
C PHE A 56 -13.28 -4.53 16.04
N ASP A 57 -13.74 -3.30 15.91
CA ASP A 57 -14.84 -2.74 16.73
C ASP A 57 -16.16 -3.52 16.55
N GLY A 58 -16.37 -4.16 15.40
CA GLY A 58 -17.53 -5.01 15.12
C GLY A 58 -17.49 -6.40 15.77
N GLY A 59 -16.43 -6.70 16.53
CA GLY A 59 -16.28 -7.98 17.22
C GLY A 59 -15.68 -9.09 16.35
N GLY A 60 -15.69 -10.32 16.90
CA GLY A 60 -15.06 -11.48 16.25
C GLY A 60 -13.53 -11.44 16.31
N ASN A 61 -12.87 -12.17 15.39
CA ASN A 61 -11.41 -12.28 15.33
C ASN A 61 -10.76 -11.26 14.38
N GLY A 62 -11.56 -10.41 13.73
CA GLY A 62 -11.08 -9.40 12.81
C GLY A 62 -10.21 -8.34 13.48
N ARG A 63 -9.41 -7.67 12.66
CA ARG A 63 -8.46 -6.63 13.11
C ARG A 63 -8.72 -5.32 12.36
N GLN A 64 -8.19 -4.22 12.89
CA GLN A 64 -8.26 -2.89 12.27
C GLN A 64 -7.01 -2.07 12.57
N TRP A 65 -6.63 -1.21 11.63
CA TRP A 65 -5.48 -0.32 11.78
C TRP A 65 -5.80 0.89 12.66
N TYR A 66 -7.03 1.35 12.59
CA TYR A 66 -7.60 2.40 13.43
C TYR A 66 -9.12 2.15 13.57
N SER A 67 -9.70 2.65 14.66
CA SER A 67 -11.15 2.51 14.89
C SER A 67 -11.97 3.23 13.82
N ASN A 68 -12.94 2.51 13.24
CA ASN A 68 -13.89 3.07 12.29
C ASN A 68 -15.20 3.52 12.95
N SER A 69 -15.36 3.29 14.25
CA SER A 69 -16.55 3.71 15.01
C SER A 69 -16.66 5.24 15.07
N GLY A 70 -17.78 5.77 14.60
CA GLY A 70 -18.03 7.22 14.53
C GLY A 70 -17.06 7.99 13.62
N ILE A 71 -16.45 7.32 12.64
CA ILE A 71 -15.59 7.99 11.65
C ILE A 71 -16.43 8.83 10.70
N ASN A 72 -15.94 10.02 10.39
CA ASN A 72 -16.52 10.94 9.41
C ASN A 72 -15.39 11.73 8.72
N ASP A 73 -15.73 12.60 7.78
CA ASP A 73 -14.71 13.33 7.02
C ASP A 73 -13.89 14.33 7.87
N GLU A 74 -14.45 14.83 8.96
CA GLU A 74 -13.77 15.78 9.86
C GLU A 74 -12.70 15.09 10.71
N ASN A 75 -12.93 13.84 11.17
CA ASN A 75 -12.04 13.14 12.09
C ASN A 75 -11.16 12.07 11.44
N ARG A 76 -11.46 11.66 10.20
CA ARG A 76 -10.73 10.60 9.49
C ARG A 76 -9.24 10.87 9.39
N ALA A 77 -8.86 12.05 8.91
CA ALA A 77 -7.46 12.41 8.71
C ALA A 77 -6.65 12.32 10.00
N ALA A 78 -7.19 12.85 11.11
CA ALA A 78 -6.53 12.79 12.41
C ALA A 78 -6.39 11.36 12.94
N ARG A 79 -7.42 10.51 12.78
CA ARG A 79 -7.38 9.10 13.22
C ARG A 79 -6.36 8.30 12.44
N VAL A 80 -6.32 8.46 11.12
CA VAL A 80 -5.33 7.80 10.27
C VAL A 80 -3.93 8.27 10.64
N ALA A 81 -3.70 9.58 10.74
CA ALA A 81 -2.40 10.13 11.11
C ALA A 81 -1.89 9.62 12.46
N ALA A 82 -2.76 9.45 13.44
CA ALA A 82 -2.42 8.91 14.76
C ALA A 82 -1.98 7.44 14.72
N ALA A 83 -2.43 6.65 13.72
CA ALA A 83 -2.07 5.24 13.55
C ALA A 83 -0.74 5.04 12.79
N ILE A 84 -0.29 6.02 12.02
CA ILE A 84 0.89 5.89 11.15
C ILE A 84 2.20 5.63 11.90
N PRO A 85 2.50 6.21 13.09
CA PRO A 85 3.73 5.87 13.81
C PRO A 85 3.88 4.37 14.15
N ALA A 86 2.76 3.69 14.48
CA ALA A 86 2.78 2.25 14.71
C ALA A 86 3.09 1.47 13.42
N LEU A 87 2.55 1.91 12.28
CA LEU A 87 2.88 1.33 10.98
C LEU A 87 4.34 1.59 10.60
N PHE A 88 4.89 2.77 10.90
CA PHE A 88 6.32 3.04 10.68
C PHE A 88 7.21 2.06 11.46
N ALA A 89 6.91 1.82 12.73
CA ALA A 89 7.65 0.86 13.55
C ALA A 89 7.55 -0.57 12.99
N LEU A 90 6.38 -0.96 12.49
CA LEU A 90 6.14 -2.26 11.84
C LEU A 90 6.94 -2.39 10.53
N VAL A 91 6.92 -1.39 9.66
CA VAL A 91 7.68 -1.37 8.39
C VAL A 91 9.18 -1.48 8.69
N SER A 92 9.68 -0.68 9.63
CA SER A 92 11.10 -0.70 10.04
C SER A 92 11.51 -2.04 10.64
N TYR A 93 10.62 -2.69 11.42
CA TYR A 93 10.84 -4.04 11.93
C TYR A 93 10.96 -5.05 10.78
N ALA A 94 10.01 -5.02 9.83
CA ALA A 94 10.02 -5.95 8.71
C ALA A 94 11.28 -5.79 7.84
N GLN A 95 11.67 -4.57 7.50
CA GLN A 95 12.89 -4.30 6.74
C GLN A 95 14.15 -4.86 7.43
N LYS A 96 14.28 -4.66 8.73
CA LYS A 96 15.38 -5.24 9.53
C LYS A 96 15.29 -6.77 9.60
N ARG A 97 14.10 -7.30 9.81
CA ARG A 97 13.85 -8.75 9.92
C ARG A 97 14.23 -9.50 8.66
N PHE A 98 13.88 -8.95 7.49
CA PHE A 98 14.16 -9.54 6.19
C PHE A 98 15.47 -9.04 5.56
N ASN A 99 16.17 -8.09 6.18
CA ASN A 99 17.39 -7.46 5.69
C ASN A 99 17.22 -6.88 4.27
N VAL A 100 16.12 -6.13 4.05
CA VAL A 100 15.78 -5.49 2.77
C VAL A 100 15.76 -3.97 2.96
N LEU A 101 16.27 -3.24 1.96
CA LEU A 101 16.31 -1.78 1.99
C LEU A 101 14.93 -1.16 1.73
N GLN A 102 14.79 0.12 2.10
CA GLN A 102 13.57 0.91 1.89
C GLN A 102 13.19 0.97 0.41
N THR A 103 14.17 1.17 -0.47
CA THR A 103 13.98 1.24 -1.93
C THR A 103 13.45 -0.06 -2.53
N ASP A 104 13.74 -1.19 -1.89
CA ASP A 104 13.38 -2.54 -2.34
C ASP A 104 12.16 -3.08 -1.57
N THR A 105 11.52 -2.22 -0.77
CA THR A 105 10.29 -2.52 -0.03
C THR A 105 9.08 -1.94 -0.76
N ALA A 106 8.05 -2.77 -0.97
CA ALA A 106 6.72 -2.36 -1.42
C ALA A 106 5.71 -2.50 -0.28
N LEU A 107 4.92 -1.47 -0.03
CA LEU A 107 3.81 -1.47 0.92
C LEU A 107 2.50 -1.58 0.14
N ALA A 108 1.86 -2.73 0.17
CA ALA A 108 0.58 -2.96 -0.48
C ALA A 108 -0.54 -2.99 0.56
N GLY A 109 -1.68 -2.41 0.25
CA GLY A 109 -2.81 -2.43 1.15
C GLY A 109 -4.13 -2.55 0.43
N PHE A 110 -5.11 -3.12 1.11
CA PHE A 110 -6.49 -3.21 0.67
C PHE A 110 -7.39 -2.37 1.59
N SER A 111 -8.29 -1.57 1.00
CA SER A 111 -9.31 -0.82 1.74
C SER A 111 -8.69 0.02 2.87
N GLN A 112 -8.97 -0.25 4.14
CA GLN A 112 -8.35 0.44 5.28
C GLN A 112 -6.81 0.33 5.25
N GLY A 113 -6.26 -0.83 4.87
CA GLY A 113 -4.81 -1.00 4.67
C GLY A 113 -4.24 -0.12 3.56
N ALA A 114 -5.00 0.11 2.48
CA ALA A 114 -4.59 1.02 1.41
C ALA A 114 -4.60 2.49 1.86
N ILE A 115 -5.58 2.89 2.69
CA ILE A 115 -5.61 4.22 3.31
C ILE A 115 -4.35 4.44 4.16
N MET A 116 -3.97 3.44 4.95
CA MET A 116 -2.74 3.47 5.77
C MET A 116 -1.49 3.58 4.91
N ALA A 117 -1.38 2.78 3.84
CA ALA A 117 -0.22 2.79 2.95
C ALA A 117 -0.06 4.13 2.22
N LEU A 118 -1.15 4.72 1.73
CA LEU A 118 -1.15 6.05 1.10
C LEU A 118 -0.75 7.15 2.09
N GLN A 119 -1.31 7.16 3.31
CA GLN A 119 -0.94 8.13 4.33
C GLN A 119 0.52 7.98 4.76
N PHE A 120 0.99 6.73 4.88
CA PHE A 120 2.38 6.42 5.20
C PHE A 120 3.35 7.02 4.18
N SER A 121 3.07 6.90 2.88
CA SER A 121 3.93 7.40 1.81
C SER A 121 4.17 8.90 1.86
N VAL A 122 3.17 9.66 2.31
CA VAL A 122 3.27 11.14 2.43
C VAL A 122 3.97 11.53 3.73
N GLN A 123 3.69 10.83 4.83
CA GLN A 123 4.22 11.18 6.15
C GLN A 123 5.66 10.69 6.35
N TYR A 124 6.02 9.57 5.71
CA TYR A 124 7.34 8.93 5.79
C TYR A 124 7.87 8.59 4.39
N ASP A 125 7.95 9.62 3.53
CA ASP A 125 8.47 9.46 2.17
C ASP A 125 9.87 8.84 2.15
N GLY A 126 10.08 7.92 1.21
CA GLY A 126 11.35 7.20 1.05
C GLY A 126 11.55 6.02 2.02
N GLN A 127 10.63 5.79 2.96
CA GLN A 127 10.70 4.59 3.82
C GLN A 127 10.24 3.32 3.11
N VAL A 128 9.60 3.45 1.95
CA VAL A 128 9.30 2.37 1.01
C VAL A 128 9.48 2.88 -0.41
N GLY A 129 9.90 2.02 -1.34
CA GLY A 129 10.08 2.39 -2.74
C GLY A 129 8.77 2.49 -3.52
N ARG A 130 7.77 1.68 -3.13
CA ARG A 130 6.47 1.54 -3.82
C ARG A 130 5.32 1.45 -2.83
N VAL A 131 4.18 2.01 -3.22
CA VAL A 131 2.87 1.74 -2.59
C VAL A 131 1.94 1.16 -3.64
N LEU A 132 1.24 0.07 -3.31
CA LEU A 132 0.15 -0.51 -4.09
C LEU A 132 -1.14 -0.34 -3.28
N ALA A 133 -2.01 0.55 -3.71
CA ALA A 133 -3.25 0.87 -3.00
C ALA A 133 -4.45 0.27 -3.73
N PHE A 134 -4.95 -0.87 -3.23
CA PHE A 134 -6.13 -1.55 -3.75
C PHE A 134 -7.40 -1.03 -3.06
N ALA A 135 -8.36 -0.53 -3.84
CA ALA A 135 -9.67 -0.08 -3.37
C ALA A 135 -9.57 0.88 -2.15
N GLY A 136 -8.62 1.84 -2.22
CA GLY A 136 -8.33 2.76 -1.14
C GLY A 136 -8.51 4.23 -1.51
N ARG A 137 -8.29 5.10 -0.53
CA ARG A 137 -8.31 6.56 -0.70
C ARG A 137 -7.32 7.22 0.23
N PHE A 138 -6.90 8.44 -0.03
CA PHE A 138 -6.30 9.27 1.01
C PHE A 138 -7.34 9.63 2.09
N ALA A 139 -6.92 9.69 3.33
CA ALA A 139 -7.76 10.17 4.43
C ALA A 139 -8.19 11.63 4.22
N ALA A 140 -7.25 12.46 3.75
CA ALA A 140 -7.44 13.77 3.14
C ALA A 140 -6.42 13.89 2.00
N LEU A 141 -6.77 14.55 0.90
CA LEU A 141 -5.82 14.77 -0.20
C LEU A 141 -4.62 15.57 0.32
N PRO A 142 -3.38 15.12 0.06
CA PRO A 142 -2.20 15.74 0.64
C PRO A 142 -1.82 17.05 -0.06
N ASP A 143 -1.11 17.92 0.69
CA ASP A 143 -0.57 19.17 0.15
C ASP A 143 0.79 19.00 -0.55
N LYS A 144 1.46 17.87 -0.31
CA LYS A 144 2.75 17.51 -0.90
C LYS A 144 2.70 16.08 -1.41
N ALA A 145 3.27 15.84 -2.59
CA ALA A 145 3.47 14.48 -3.09
C ALA A 145 4.74 13.87 -2.48
N PRO A 146 4.80 12.53 -2.28
CA PRO A 146 6.06 11.86 -2.00
C PRO A 146 7.00 11.99 -3.21
N GLU A 147 8.29 12.24 -2.94
CA GLU A 147 9.33 12.41 -3.97
C GLU A 147 10.08 11.08 -4.24
N LEU A 148 10.20 10.25 -3.20
CA LEU A 148 10.98 9.01 -3.22
C LEU A 148 10.13 7.75 -3.33
N THR A 149 8.83 7.84 -3.10
CA THR A 149 7.89 6.73 -3.15
C THR A 149 6.98 6.84 -4.37
N THR A 150 6.93 5.80 -5.22
CA THR A 150 6.00 5.72 -6.35
C THR A 150 4.68 5.11 -5.90
N LEU A 151 3.54 5.70 -6.30
CA LEU A 151 2.21 5.24 -5.93
C LEU A 151 1.53 4.52 -7.12
N HIS A 152 0.95 3.36 -6.86
CA HIS A 152 0.10 2.63 -7.81
C HIS A 152 -1.31 2.52 -7.21
N LEU A 153 -2.26 3.26 -7.78
CA LEU A 153 -3.66 3.29 -7.37
C LEU A 153 -4.43 2.27 -8.23
N LEU A 154 -5.08 1.31 -7.58
CA LEU A 154 -5.71 0.15 -8.21
C LEU A 154 -7.15 0.05 -7.69
N HIS A 155 -8.15 0.28 -8.56
CA HIS A 155 -9.53 0.44 -8.12
C HIS A 155 -10.53 -0.25 -9.04
N GLY A 156 -11.59 -0.79 -8.45
CA GLY A 156 -12.75 -1.26 -9.21
C GLY A 156 -13.67 -0.08 -9.57
N ALA A 157 -14.15 -0.02 -10.82
CA ALA A 157 -15.06 1.04 -11.24
C ALA A 157 -16.42 0.97 -10.52
N ASP A 158 -16.82 -0.24 -10.10
CA ASP A 158 -18.11 -0.50 -9.48
C ASP A 158 -18.01 -0.64 -7.94
N ASP A 159 -16.93 -0.10 -7.36
CA ASP A 159 -16.71 -0.11 -5.90
C ASP A 159 -17.77 0.76 -5.20
N SER A 160 -18.69 0.12 -4.49
CA SER A 160 -19.76 0.77 -3.75
C SER A 160 -19.40 1.13 -2.29
N VAL A 161 -18.20 0.72 -1.82
CA VAL A 161 -17.73 0.98 -0.44
C VAL A 161 -16.81 2.21 -0.42
N ILE A 162 -15.82 2.24 -1.31
CA ILE A 162 -14.95 3.41 -1.55
C ILE A 162 -15.05 3.72 -3.05
N PRO A 163 -15.88 4.69 -3.46
CA PRO A 163 -16.05 5.02 -4.87
C PRO A 163 -14.74 5.34 -5.60
N ALA A 164 -14.61 4.90 -6.86
CA ALA A 164 -13.40 5.05 -7.67
C ALA A 164 -12.98 6.51 -7.89
N GLU A 165 -13.91 7.46 -7.73
CA GLU A 165 -13.66 8.91 -7.76
C GLU A 165 -12.59 9.34 -6.75
N HIS A 166 -12.47 8.63 -5.62
CA HIS A 166 -11.41 8.90 -4.65
C HIS A 166 -10.01 8.55 -5.18
N ALA A 167 -9.89 7.46 -5.94
CA ALA A 167 -8.62 7.09 -6.58
C ALA A 167 -8.29 8.06 -7.73
N LEU A 168 -9.29 8.47 -8.50
CA LEU A 168 -9.13 9.50 -9.54
C LEU A 168 -8.68 10.83 -8.94
N ALA A 169 -9.34 11.31 -7.88
CA ALA A 169 -8.95 12.55 -7.19
C ALA A 169 -7.53 12.46 -6.59
N ALA A 170 -7.15 11.31 -6.04
CA ALA A 170 -5.80 11.06 -5.54
C ALA A 170 -4.77 11.15 -6.68
N TYR A 171 -5.03 10.52 -7.82
CA TYR A 171 -4.15 10.55 -8.98
C TYR A 171 -4.00 11.96 -9.55
N GLU A 172 -5.10 12.68 -9.73
CA GLU A 172 -5.07 14.08 -10.21
C GLU A 172 -4.31 14.99 -9.24
N ARG A 173 -4.48 14.78 -7.92
CA ARG A 173 -3.73 15.52 -6.92
C ARG A 173 -2.23 15.23 -6.99
N MET A 174 -1.82 13.97 -7.16
CA MET A 174 -0.40 13.61 -7.36
C MET A 174 0.16 14.28 -8.61
N ARG A 175 -0.57 14.27 -9.74
CA ARG A 175 -0.14 14.95 -10.96
C ARG A 175 0.08 16.45 -10.74
N GLN A 176 -0.86 17.13 -10.10
CA GLN A 176 -0.76 18.57 -9.80
C GLN A 176 0.47 18.91 -8.95
N LEU A 177 0.85 18.01 -8.04
CA LEU A 177 2.00 18.16 -7.15
C LEU A 177 3.32 17.65 -7.75
N GLY A 178 3.32 17.14 -8.99
CA GLY A 178 4.50 16.57 -9.64
C GLY A 178 4.98 15.25 -9.04
N GLY A 179 4.09 14.53 -8.35
CA GLY A 179 4.35 13.22 -7.75
C GLY A 179 4.33 12.09 -8.77
N ASP A 180 4.94 10.98 -8.40
CA ASP A 180 5.05 9.76 -9.21
C ASP A 180 3.90 8.81 -8.87
N ALA A 181 2.86 8.81 -9.69
CA ALA A 181 1.67 7.98 -9.48
C ALA A 181 1.15 7.38 -10.78
N THR A 182 0.55 6.19 -10.69
CA THR A 182 -0.24 5.56 -11.75
C THR A 182 -1.65 5.26 -11.23
N LEU A 183 -2.62 5.19 -12.14
CA LEU A 183 -3.99 4.83 -11.83
C LEU A 183 -4.46 3.74 -12.81
N ASP A 184 -5.02 2.68 -12.27
CA ASP A 184 -5.71 1.63 -13.01
C ASP A 184 -7.11 1.45 -12.41
N VAL A 185 -8.14 1.65 -13.23
CA VAL A 185 -9.55 1.46 -12.85
C VAL A 185 -10.15 0.40 -13.75
N GLU A 186 -10.66 -0.70 -13.16
CA GLU A 186 -11.19 -1.84 -13.91
C GLU A 186 -12.72 -1.86 -13.89
N PRO A 187 -13.38 -1.80 -15.05
CA PRO A 187 -14.83 -1.94 -15.18
C PRO A 187 -15.31 -3.31 -14.68
N GLY A 188 -16.50 -3.36 -14.09
CA GLY A 188 -17.10 -4.60 -13.59
C GLY A 188 -16.48 -5.15 -12.30
N VAL A 189 -15.56 -4.40 -11.68
CA VAL A 189 -14.89 -4.79 -10.43
C VAL A 189 -15.43 -3.94 -9.28
N GLY A 190 -15.81 -4.59 -8.18
CA GLY A 190 -16.30 -3.97 -6.95
C GLY A 190 -15.19 -3.71 -5.93
N HIS A 191 -15.58 -3.75 -4.63
CA HIS A 191 -14.66 -3.55 -3.49
C HIS A 191 -13.89 -4.83 -3.16
N GLU A 192 -12.88 -5.17 -3.95
CA GLU A 192 -12.11 -6.41 -3.81
C GLU A 192 -10.69 -6.30 -4.38
N ILE A 193 -9.82 -7.24 -4.01
CA ILE A 193 -8.54 -7.47 -4.69
C ILE A 193 -8.79 -8.40 -5.88
N HIS A 194 -9.32 -7.84 -6.96
CA HIS A 194 -9.66 -8.61 -8.16
C HIS A 194 -8.41 -9.06 -8.94
N PRO A 195 -8.40 -10.26 -9.58
CA PRO A 195 -7.28 -10.73 -10.38
C PRO A 195 -6.79 -9.75 -11.44
N LEU A 196 -7.68 -9.04 -12.12
CA LEU A 196 -7.30 -8.00 -13.10
C LEU A 196 -6.50 -6.86 -12.45
N LEU A 197 -6.89 -6.40 -11.26
CA LEU A 197 -6.14 -5.39 -10.52
C LEU A 197 -4.77 -5.92 -10.06
N CYS A 198 -4.67 -7.20 -9.71
CA CYS A 198 -3.38 -7.84 -9.41
C CYS A 198 -2.48 -7.85 -10.65
N ASP A 199 -3.02 -8.15 -11.83
CA ASP A 199 -2.27 -8.13 -13.10
C ASP A 199 -1.78 -6.71 -13.42
N ARG A 200 -2.60 -5.69 -13.19
CA ARG A 200 -2.19 -4.27 -13.31
C ARG A 200 -1.06 -3.94 -12.34
N ALA A 201 -1.18 -4.33 -11.07
CA ALA A 201 -0.13 -4.12 -10.06
C ALA A 201 1.19 -4.75 -10.49
N ILE A 202 1.18 -6.01 -10.92
CA ILE A 202 2.36 -6.73 -11.42
C ILE A 202 2.95 -6.02 -12.63
N HIS A 203 2.11 -5.64 -13.59
CA HIS A 203 2.57 -4.88 -14.77
C HIS A 203 3.26 -3.58 -14.35
N ARG A 204 2.66 -2.79 -13.44
CA ARG A 204 3.25 -1.54 -12.95
C ARG A 204 4.57 -1.78 -12.23
N LEU A 205 4.67 -2.79 -11.38
CA LEU A 205 5.91 -3.13 -10.68
C LEU A 205 7.05 -3.48 -11.66
N LYS A 206 6.74 -4.17 -12.77
CA LYS A 206 7.72 -4.59 -13.77
C LYS A 206 8.08 -3.51 -14.80
N SER A 207 7.15 -2.61 -15.12
CA SER A 207 7.30 -1.67 -16.23
C SER A 207 7.48 -0.21 -15.85
N SER A 208 7.01 0.21 -14.65
CA SER A 208 7.11 1.62 -14.25
C SER A 208 8.51 1.98 -13.79
N ILE A 209 9.17 2.85 -14.55
CA ILE A 209 10.43 3.47 -14.13
C ILE A 209 10.09 4.67 -13.25
N PRO A 210 10.60 4.75 -12.00
CA PRO A 210 10.31 5.88 -11.12
C PRO A 210 10.69 7.22 -11.75
N LEU A 211 9.81 8.22 -11.62
CA LEU A 211 10.02 9.57 -12.16
C LEU A 211 11.34 10.17 -11.67
N ARG A 212 11.74 9.89 -10.42
CA ARG A 212 13.03 10.30 -9.86
C ARG A 212 14.25 9.77 -10.64
N SER A 213 14.15 8.59 -11.26
CA SER A 213 15.23 8.02 -12.09
C SER A 213 15.41 8.83 -13.36
N TRP A 214 14.32 9.28 -13.99
CA TRP A 214 14.35 10.17 -15.15
C TRP A 214 14.93 11.55 -14.80
N LYS A 215 14.50 12.15 -13.69
CA LYS A 215 15.04 13.44 -13.22
C LYS A 215 16.55 13.35 -13.02
N ARG A 216 17.04 12.33 -12.32
CA ARG A 216 18.50 12.13 -12.13
C ARG A 216 19.27 11.97 -13.43
N ALA A 217 18.72 11.25 -14.41
CA ALA A 217 19.35 11.06 -15.71
C ALA A 217 19.48 12.37 -16.48
N LEU A 218 18.47 13.26 -16.38
CA LEU A 218 18.49 14.59 -17.01
C LEU A 218 19.46 15.53 -16.29
N ASP A 219 19.48 15.55 -14.97
CA ASP A 219 20.35 16.41 -14.16
C ASP A 219 21.83 15.98 -14.27
N GLY A 220 22.11 14.68 -14.47
CA GLY A 220 23.47 14.16 -14.67
C GLY A 220 24.02 14.28 -16.09
N ALA A 221 23.20 14.75 -17.03
CA ALA A 221 23.59 15.01 -18.44
C ALA A 221 23.95 16.49 -18.70
N ALA A 222 23.89 17.32 -17.68
CA ALA A 222 24.28 18.73 -17.68
C ALA A 222 25.65 18.90 -17.00
#